data_17c397fdfaf99e4385276dfc21f5a69d
#
_entry.id   17c397fdfaf99e4385276dfc21f5a69d
#
_cell.length_a   1.000
_cell.length_b   1.000
_cell.length_c   1.000
_cell.angle_alpha   90.00
_cell.angle_beta   90.00
_cell.angle_gamma   90.00
#
_symmetry.space_group_name_H-M   'P 1'
#
loop_
_entity.id
_entity.type
_entity.pdbx_description
1 polymer ?
#
loop_
_entity_poly.entity_id
_entity_poly.type
_entity_poly.pdbx_seq_one_letter_code
_entity_poly.pdbx_strand_id
1 'polypeptide(L)'
;ISAVMGKRTPPVLSTKDFFRTADSIRSLFAQLVDAPDASSISLIPSVSYAVAIAANNLKTRPGQNIVVLHEQFPSNVYSWNRLAEDQSLTVRSVSSPQDVSRWSEAILSAIDEQTAMVALPAVHWTDGTLFDLVAIGQKTRSVGAALLIDGTQSVGALPFSVSEIQPDALIVAGYKWMMGPYSCGMAYWSKRFLSGRPIEENWINRRDSENFARLVDYESEYQPGAIRFDVGEKSNFILLPMMEEALKMILEWSPERIQTYTGALLEPWIDPIQRLGFHISSPSLRGNHLFGLRLPEKLDPVEVKNTLDEHNVFVSVRGNAIRVAPHLYNTQADMTAMVDALKRSTRS
;
A
#
# COMPACT_ATOMS: atom_id res chain seq x y z
N ILE A 1 -25.63 3.31 -4.23
CA ILE A 1 -27.09 3.14 -4.05
C ILE A 1 -27.50 1.70 -4.35
N SER A 2 -27.12 1.12 -5.50
CA SER A 2 -27.50 -0.26 -5.88
C SER A 2 -27.11 -1.31 -4.83
N ALA A 3 -25.92 -1.22 -4.25
CA ALA A 3 -25.42 -2.12 -3.20
C ALA A 3 -26.33 -2.08 -1.94
N VAL A 4 -26.73 -0.88 -1.51
CA VAL A 4 -27.64 -0.69 -0.37
C VAL A 4 -29.03 -1.25 -0.68
N MET A 5 -29.54 -1.04 -1.89
CA MET A 5 -30.82 -1.56 -2.33
C MET A 5 -30.82 -3.10 -2.39
N GLY A 6 -29.76 -3.72 -2.86
CA GLY A 6 -29.59 -5.18 -2.85
C GLY A 6 -29.67 -5.76 -1.43
N LYS A 7 -29.05 -5.12 -0.43
CA LYS A 7 -29.11 -5.54 0.97
C LYS A 7 -30.52 -5.45 1.58
N ARG A 8 -31.38 -4.57 1.07
CA ARG A 8 -32.77 -4.39 1.56
C ARG A 8 -33.71 -5.51 1.14
N THR A 9 -33.29 -6.41 0.26
CA THR A 9 -34.09 -7.54 -0.24
C THR A 9 -33.46 -8.90 0.10
N PRO A 10 -33.29 -9.24 1.41
CA PRO A 10 -32.63 -10.47 1.82
C PRO A 10 -33.17 -11.77 1.19
N PRO A 11 -34.48 -11.90 0.90
CA PRO A 11 -35.01 -13.13 0.31
C PRO A 11 -34.49 -13.48 -1.08
N VAL A 12 -33.89 -12.50 -1.81
CA VAL A 12 -33.31 -12.75 -3.13
C VAL A 12 -31.80 -13.06 -3.07
N LEU A 13 -31.17 -12.95 -1.90
CA LEU A 13 -29.77 -13.30 -1.73
C LEU A 13 -29.62 -14.83 -1.65
N SER A 14 -28.78 -15.36 -2.55
CA SER A 14 -28.36 -16.76 -2.50
C SER A 14 -27.07 -16.92 -1.70
N THR A 15 -26.74 -18.15 -1.31
CA THR A 15 -25.46 -18.44 -0.64
C THR A 15 -24.25 -18.02 -1.49
N LYS A 16 -24.34 -18.12 -2.81
CA LYS A 16 -23.29 -17.69 -3.75
C LYS A 16 -23.00 -16.19 -3.69
N ASP A 17 -23.97 -15.37 -3.34
CA ASP A 17 -23.80 -13.92 -3.26
C ASP A 17 -22.86 -13.51 -2.12
N PHE A 18 -22.66 -14.36 -1.12
CA PHE A 18 -21.70 -14.16 -0.03
C PHE A 18 -20.24 -14.29 -0.49
N PHE A 19 -19.97 -14.93 -1.63
CA PHE A 19 -18.63 -15.23 -2.11
C PHE A 19 -18.31 -14.50 -3.41
N ARG A 20 -19.24 -14.42 -4.36
CA ARG A 20 -19.05 -13.94 -5.72
C ARG A 20 -18.32 -12.59 -5.83
N THR A 21 -18.72 -11.58 -5.07
CA THR A 21 -18.12 -10.24 -5.15
C THR A 21 -16.69 -10.25 -4.58
N ALA A 22 -16.46 -11.05 -3.52
CA ALA A 22 -15.12 -11.23 -2.98
C ALA A 22 -14.16 -11.87 -4.01
N ASP A 23 -14.63 -12.89 -4.74
CA ASP A 23 -13.84 -13.58 -5.77
C ASP A 23 -13.56 -12.68 -6.98
N SER A 24 -14.55 -11.87 -7.38
CA SER A 24 -14.37 -10.85 -8.42
C SER A 24 -13.28 -9.84 -8.02
N ILE A 25 -13.32 -9.33 -6.79
CA ILE A 25 -12.31 -8.39 -6.26
C ILE A 25 -10.91 -9.03 -6.28
N ARG A 26 -10.77 -10.32 -5.86
CA ARG A 26 -9.48 -11.02 -5.92
C ARG A 26 -8.93 -11.06 -7.34
N SER A 27 -9.78 -11.40 -8.31
CA SER A 27 -9.38 -11.48 -9.71
C SER A 27 -8.96 -10.13 -10.28
N LEU A 28 -9.72 -9.07 -9.99
CA LEU A 28 -9.40 -7.70 -10.43
C LEU A 28 -8.12 -7.19 -9.77
N PHE A 29 -7.93 -7.45 -8.46
CA PHE A 29 -6.71 -7.05 -7.78
C PHE A 29 -5.49 -7.83 -8.25
N ALA A 30 -5.62 -9.15 -8.47
CA ALA A 30 -4.55 -9.96 -9.04
C ALA A 30 -4.10 -9.44 -10.41
N GLN A 31 -5.05 -9.04 -11.27
CA GLN A 31 -4.75 -8.39 -12.55
C GLN A 31 -4.02 -7.05 -12.35
N LEU A 32 -4.48 -6.22 -11.41
CA LEU A 32 -3.90 -4.90 -11.16
C LEU A 32 -2.44 -4.95 -10.70
N VAL A 33 -2.06 -5.98 -9.95
CA VAL A 33 -0.71 -6.13 -9.39
C VAL A 33 0.14 -7.20 -10.07
N ASP A 34 -0.31 -7.71 -11.23
CA ASP A 34 0.36 -8.78 -11.97
C ASP A 34 0.68 -10.00 -11.08
N ALA A 35 -0.29 -10.40 -10.26
CA ALA A 35 -0.18 -11.61 -9.45
C ALA A 35 -0.61 -12.84 -10.28
N PRO A 36 0.13 -13.95 -10.18
CA PRO A 36 -0.10 -15.12 -11.06
C PRO A 36 -1.40 -15.87 -10.76
N ASP A 37 -1.95 -15.71 -9.57
CA ASP A 37 -3.13 -16.45 -9.11
C ASP A 37 -3.98 -15.64 -8.13
N ALA A 38 -5.26 -15.45 -8.45
CA ALA A 38 -6.22 -14.77 -7.60
C ALA A 38 -6.45 -15.49 -6.25
N SER A 39 -6.21 -16.80 -6.17
CA SER A 39 -6.29 -17.54 -4.90
C SER A 39 -5.21 -17.14 -3.89
N SER A 40 -4.18 -16.41 -4.33
CA SER A 40 -3.15 -15.83 -3.48
C SER A 40 -3.55 -14.50 -2.83
N ILE A 41 -4.77 -14.00 -3.11
CA ILE A 41 -5.27 -12.72 -2.61
C ILE A 41 -6.22 -12.95 -1.44
N SER A 42 -6.06 -12.19 -0.35
CA SER A 42 -7.02 -12.11 0.76
C SER A 42 -7.64 -10.72 0.88
N LEU A 43 -8.85 -10.66 1.42
CA LEU A 43 -9.55 -9.44 1.79
C LEU A 43 -9.24 -9.09 3.24
N ILE A 44 -8.74 -7.89 3.47
CA ILE A 44 -8.28 -7.43 4.79
C ILE A 44 -8.99 -6.13 5.19
N PRO A 45 -9.24 -5.90 6.48
CA PRO A 45 -9.88 -4.67 6.93
C PRO A 45 -8.88 -3.51 7.06
N SER A 46 -7.59 -3.82 7.22
CA SER A 46 -6.53 -2.81 7.38
C SER A 46 -5.14 -3.37 7.08
N VAL A 47 -4.19 -2.47 6.81
CA VAL A 47 -2.77 -2.84 6.65
C VAL A 47 -2.24 -3.53 7.91
N SER A 48 -2.53 -3.00 9.11
CA SER A 48 -2.06 -3.59 10.38
C SER A 48 -2.56 -5.01 10.59
N TYR A 49 -3.76 -5.36 10.13
CA TYR A 49 -4.29 -6.71 10.19
C TYR A 49 -3.42 -7.69 9.38
N ALA A 50 -3.08 -7.33 8.14
CA ALA A 50 -2.25 -8.19 7.30
C ALA A 50 -0.78 -8.22 7.77
N VAL A 51 -0.24 -7.11 8.26
CA VAL A 51 1.12 -7.10 8.86
C VAL A 51 1.16 -8.04 10.08
N ALA A 52 0.10 -8.06 10.90
CA ALA A 52 0.00 -8.97 12.05
C ALA A 52 -0.10 -10.45 11.59
N ILE A 53 -0.82 -10.74 10.49
CA ILE A 53 -0.81 -12.10 9.89
C ILE A 53 0.62 -12.48 9.52
N ALA A 54 1.35 -11.62 8.81
CA ALA A 54 2.73 -11.90 8.41
C ALA A 54 3.64 -12.10 9.63
N ALA A 55 3.54 -11.26 10.64
CA ALA A 55 4.35 -11.35 11.86
C ALA A 55 4.08 -12.65 12.63
N ASN A 56 2.81 -13.05 12.78
CA ASN A 56 2.43 -14.27 13.49
C ASN A 56 2.82 -15.55 12.75
N ASN A 57 3.09 -15.48 11.45
CA ASN A 57 3.44 -16.62 10.62
C ASN A 57 4.91 -16.62 10.16
N LEU A 58 5.67 -15.59 10.48
CA LEU A 58 7.09 -15.53 10.17
C LEU A 58 7.87 -16.52 11.05
N LYS A 59 8.56 -17.44 10.42
CA LYS A 59 9.47 -18.36 11.13
C LYS A 59 10.79 -17.65 11.38
N THR A 60 11.16 -17.47 12.64
CA THR A 60 12.36 -16.77 13.07
C THR A 60 13.23 -17.60 13.99
N ARG A 61 14.46 -17.14 14.22
CA ARG A 61 15.40 -17.66 15.20
C ARG A 61 15.94 -16.48 16.03
N PRO A 62 16.23 -16.67 17.34
CA PRO A 62 16.87 -15.64 18.14
C PRO A 62 18.12 -15.06 17.48
N GLY A 63 18.31 -13.76 17.60
CA GLY A 63 19.45 -13.04 17.03
C GLY A 63 19.29 -12.61 15.57
N GLN A 64 18.20 -12.99 14.89
CA GLN A 64 17.90 -12.47 13.56
C GLN A 64 17.42 -11.01 13.62
N ASN A 65 17.38 -10.36 12.46
CA ASN A 65 16.90 -8.98 12.34
C ASN A 65 15.73 -8.85 11.37
N ILE A 66 14.98 -7.77 11.55
CA ILE A 66 13.91 -7.29 10.67
C ILE A 66 14.33 -5.92 10.15
N VAL A 67 14.44 -5.77 8.83
CA VAL A 67 14.81 -4.51 8.18
C VAL A 67 13.54 -3.71 7.89
N VAL A 68 13.48 -2.48 8.38
CA VAL A 68 12.43 -1.49 8.12
C VAL A 68 13.04 -0.14 7.73
N LEU A 69 12.26 0.82 7.26
CA LEU A 69 12.73 2.17 7.04
C LEU A 69 12.55 3.04 8.29
N HIS A 70 13.44 4.00 8.47
CA HIS A 70 13.21 5.11 9.38
C HIS A 70 12.01 5.93 8.87
N GLU A 71 11.19 6.45 9.79
CA GLU A 71 9.95 7.19 9.48
C GLU A 71 8.95 6.39 8.64
N GLN A 72 9.00 5.06 8.66
CA GLN A 72 8.01 4.23 8.01
C GLN A 72 6.63 4.42 8.63
N PHE A 73 5.57 4.19 7.82
CA PHE A 73 4.20 4.31 8.33
C PHE A 73 3.97 3.34 9.51
N PRO A 74 3.45 3.82 10.65
CA PRO A 74 3.44 3.06 11.93
C PRO A 74 2.79 1.67 11.85
N SER A 75 1.75 1.50 11.05
CA SER A 75 1.08 0.18 10.89
C SER A 75 1.98 -0.90 10.29
N ASN A 76 3.10 -0.52 9.66
CA ASN A 76 4.12 -1.45 9.17
C ASN A 76 5.39 -1.43 10.04
N VAL A 77 5.27 -1.10 11.34
CA VAL A 77 6.38 -1.07 12.29
C VAL A 77 6.01 -1.79 13.59
N TYR A 78 4.85 -1.49 14.18
CA TYR A 78 4.51 -1.96 15.52
C TYR A 78 4.47 -3.48 15.68
N SER A 79 3.95 -4.21 14.69
CA SER A 79 3.94 -5.68 14.74
C SER A 79 5.36 -6.26 14.70
N TRP A 80 6.28 -5.60 14.01
CA TRP A 80 7.69 -6.02 13.95
C TRP A 80 8.43 -5.77 15.24
N ASN A 81 8.19 -4.62 15.89
CA ASN A 81 8.73 -4.34 17.22
C ASN A 81 8.25 -5.39 18.22
N ARG A 82 6.95 -5.70 18.22
CA ARG A 82 6.38 -6.72 19.10
C ARG A 82 6.98 -8.10 18.85
N LEU A 83 7.06 -8.51 17.58
CA LEU A 83 7.69 -9.77 17.23
C LEU A 83 9.15 -9.84 17.66
N ALA A 84 9.89 -8.72 17.53
CA ALA A 84 11.28 -8.64 17.95
C ALA A 84 11.44 -8.81 19.46
N GLU A 85 10.57 -8.17 20.26
CA GLU A 85 10.51 -8.37 21.71
C GLU A 85 10.22 -9.82 22.09
N ASP A 86 9.17 -10.41 21.49
CA ASP A 86 8.69 -11.75 21.83
C ASP A 86 9.66 -12.86 21.39
N GLN A 87 10.46 -12.65 20.34
CA GLN A 87 11.32 -13.68 19.70
C GLN A 87 12.82 -13.38 19.83
N SER A 88 13.21 -12.35 20.57
CA SER A 88 14.63 -11.92 20.72
C SER A 88 15.28 -11.59 19.37
N LEU A 89 14.59 -10.81 18.54
CA LEU A 89 15.09 -10.27 17.28
C LEU A 89 15.50 -8.81 17.44
N THR A 90 16.14 -8.25 16.40
CA THR A 90 16.49 -6.83 16.33
C THR A 90 15.73 -6.16 15.18
N VAL A 91 15.08 -5.02 15.41
CA VAL A 91 14.55 -4.20 14.31
C VAL A 91 15.64 -3.25 13.85
N ARG A 92 16.07 -3.41 12.60
CA ARG A 92 17.09 -2.59 11.93
C ARG A 92 16.40 -1.52 11.09
N SER A 93 16.44 -0.27 11.55
CA SER A 93 15.84 0.87 10.85
C SER A 93 16.86 1.52 9.91
N VAL A 94 16.55 1.60 8.62
CA VAL A 94 17.40 2.20 7.58
C VAL A 94 16.97 3.64 7.34
N SER A 95 17.80 4.60 7.75
CA SER A 95 17.54 6.02 7.53
C SER A 95 17.78 6.43 6.07
N SER A 96 17.07 7.48 5.64
CA SER A 96 17.36 8.12 4.36
C SER A 96 18.78 8.71 4.38
N PRO A 97 19.63 8.39 3.41
CA PRO A 97 20.93 9.05 3.27
C PRO A 97 20.75 10.53 2.84
N GLN A 98 21.79 11.33 2.96
CA GLN A 98 21.75 12.72 2.45
C GLN A 98 21.43 12.75 0.95
N ASP A 99 22.03 11.86 0.18
CA ASP A 99 21.66 11.59 -1.21
C ASP A 99 20.60 10.50 -1.27
N VAL A 100 19.35 10.90 -1.44
CA VAL A 100 18.18 10.01 -1.50
C VAL A 100 18.30 8.96 -2.61
N SER A 101 19.05 9.23 -3.68
CA SER A 101 19.29 8.26 -4.77
C SER A 101 19.98 6.98 -4.29
N ARG A 102 20.68 7.05 -3.16
CA ARG A 102 21.40 5.94 -2.55
C ARG A 102 20.58 5.18 -1.48
N TRP A 103 19.30 5.51 -1.30
CA TRP A 103 18.52 4.84 -0.25
C TRP A 103 18.30 3.36 -0.55
N SER A 104 18.07 2.98 -1.80
CA SER A 104 18.00 1.57 -2.19
C SER A 104 19.32 0.83 -1.91
N GLU A 105 20.49 1.46 -2.14
CA GLU A 105 21.79 0.88 -1.78
C GLU A 105 21.96 0.68 -0.27
N ALA A 106 21.50 1.65 0.54
CA ALA A 106 21.53 1.54 1.99
C ALA A 106 20.64 0.38 2.49
N ILE A 107 19.45 0.20 1.88
CA ILE A 107 18.58 -0.93 2.17
C ILE A 107 19.27 -2.26 1.82
N LEU A 108 19.83 -2.38 0.61
CA LEU A 108 20.54 -3.58 0.16
C LEU A 108 21.70 -3.94 1.10
N SER A 109 22.43 -2.92 1.59
CA SER A 109 23.54 -3.10 2.54
C SER A 109 23.09 -3.54 3.94
N ALA A 110 21.84 -3.23 4.32
CA ALA A 110 21.26 -3.63 5.60
C ALA A 110 20.74 -5.07 5.60
N ILE A 111 20.62 -5.71 4.44
CA ILE A 111 20.12 -7.09 4.29
C ILE A 111 21.29 -8.07 4.31
N ASP A 112 21.31 -8.95 5.31
CA ASP A 112 22.33 -9.95 5.53
C ASP A 112 21.73 -11.35 5.84
N GLU A 113 22.57 -12.33 6.10
CA GLU A 113 22.18 -13.71 6.40
C GLU A 113 21.41 -13.86 7.73
N GLN A 114 21.44 -12.85 8.58
CA GLN A 114 20.65 -12.79 9.81
C GLN A 114 19.29 -12.11 9.59
N THR A 115 19.00 -11.61 8.39
CA THR A 115 17.72 -10.98 8.10
C THR A 115 16.62 -12.03 7.97
N ALA A 116 15.57 -11.91 8.77
CA ALA A 116 14.38 -12.76 8.70
C ALA A 116 13.28 -12.14 7.82
N MET A 117 13.15 -10.81 7.87
CA MET A 117 12.13 -10.04 7.16
C MET A 117 12.69 -8.71 6.69
N VAL A 118 12.30 -8.32 5.49
CA VAL A 118 12.43 -6.95 4.97
C VAL A 118 11.02 -6.41 4.77
N ALA A 119 10.62 -5.40 5.54
CA ALA A 119 9.27 -4.82 5.50
C ALA A 119 9.36 -3.36 5.07
N LEU A 120 8.98 -3.07 3.82
CA LEU A 120 9.16 -1.78 3.16
C LEU A 120 7.86 -1.26 2.55
N PRO A 121 7.70 0.07 2.35
CA PRO A 121 6.70 0.59 1.44
C PRO A 121 7.19 0.48 -0.02
N ALA A 122 6.27 0.43 -0.98
CA ALA A 122 6.62 0.59 -2.39
C ALA A 122 6.99 2.04 -2.72
N VAL A 123 6.33 3.00 -2.05
CA VAL A 123 6.57 4.44 -2.14
C VAL A 123 6.62 5.00 -0.72
N HIS A 124 7.67 5.75 -0.39
CA HIS A 124 7.76 6.36 0.92
C HIS A 124 6.64 7.38 1.13
N TRP A 125 5.90 7.23 2.22
CA TRP A 125 4.64 7.94 2.44
C TRP A 125 4.80 9.44 2.74
N THR A 126 6.00 9.88 3.11
CA THR A 126 6.28 11.28 3.44
C THR A 126 6.57 12.12 2.21
N ASP A 127 7.37 11.60 1.27
CA ASP A 127 7.92 12.37 0.16
C ASP A 127 7.84 11.69 -1.23
N GLY A 128 7.25 10.50 -1.30
CA GLY A 128 7.06 9.81 -2.57
C GLY A 128 8.30 9.11 -3.12
N THR A 129 9.37 8.97 -2.34
CA THR A 129 10.60 8.27 -2.77
C THR A 129 10.30 6.84 -3.20
N LEU A 130 10.84 6.46 -4.36
CA LEU A 130 10.78 5.11 -4.92
C LEU A 130 12.01 4.30 -4.50
N PHE A 131 11.82 2.98 -4.45
CA PHE A 131 12.87 2.02 -4.15
C PHE A 131 13.04 1.01 -5.28
N ASP A 132 14.27 0.51 -5.48
CA ASP A 132 14.54 -0.61 -6.39
C ASP A 132 14.05 -1.93 -5.76
N LEU A 133 12.73 -2.14 -5.81
CA LEU A 133 12.10 -3.32 -5.20
C LEU A 133 12.50 -4.63 -5.88
N VAL A 134 12.90 -4.59 -7.14
CA VAL A 134 13.37 -5.79 -7.87
C VAL A 134 14.72 -6.23 -7.30
N ALA A 135 15.69 -5.31 -7.19
CA ALA A 135 17.00 -5.62 -6.60
C ALA A 135 16.87 -6.02 -5.11
N ILE A 136 16.02 -5.31 -4.35
CA ILE A 136 15.74 -5.63 -2.95
C ILE A 136 15.12 -7.03 -2.83
N GLY A 137 14.15 -7.38 -3.69
CA GLY A 137 13.54 -8.71 -3.72
C GLY A 137 14.55 -9.81 -4.03
N GLN A 138 15.44 -9.59 -5.00
CA GLN A 138 16.51 -10.52 -5.32
C GLN A 138 17.46 -10.73 -4.14
N LYS A 139 17.90 -9.63 -3.50
CA LYS A 139 18.79 -9.70 -2.33
C LYS A 139 18.10 -10.40 -1.16
N THR A 140 16.84 -10.11 -0.88
CA THR A 140 16.07 -10.72 0.21
C THR A 140 15.96 -12.23 0.01
N ARG A 141 15.63 -12.67 -1.21
CA ARG A 141 15.59 -14.11 -1.54
C ARG A 141 16.96 -14.79 -1.44
N SER A 142 18.04 -14.11 -1.84
CA SER A 142 19.39 -14.69 -1.79
C SER A 142 19.86 -15.05 -0.39
N VAL A 143 19.34 -14.36 0.65
CA VAL A 143 19.65 -14.64 2.06
C VAL A 143 18.56 -15.46 2.76
N GLY A 144 17.50 -15.84 2.04
CA GLY A 144 16.38 -16.62 2.59
C GLY A 144 15.39 -15.84 3.45
N ALA A 145 15.52 -14.51 3.52
CA ALA A 145 14.59 -13.62 4.22
C ALA A 145 13.23 -13.56 3.51
N ALA A 146 12.20 -13.08 4.21
CA ALA A 146 10.91 -12.75 3.62
C ALA A 146 10.86 -11.26 3.22
N LEU A 147 10.11 -10.94 2.16
CA LEU A 147 9.86 -9.56 1.72
C LEU A 147 8.37 -9.22 1.83
N LEU A 148 8.06 -8.21 2.63
CA LEU A 148 6.72 -7.63 2.71
C LEU A 148 6.74 -6.20 2.17
N ILE A 149 5.84 -5.91 1.24
CA ILE A 149 5.67 -4.58 0.66
C ILE A 149 4.33 -3.98 1.07
N ASP A 150 4.35 -2.78 1.64
CA ASP A 150 3.16 -1.95 1.81
C ASP A 150 2.98 -1.10 0.54
N GLY A 151 2.02 -1.51 -0.30
CA GLY A 151 1.67 -0.86 -1.55
C GLY A 151 0.63 0.26 -1.41
N THR A 152 0.25 0.63 -0.19
CA THR A 152 -0.86 1.59 0.06
C THR A 152 -0.65 2.97 -0.56
N GLN A 153 0.59 3.39 -0.79
CA GLN A 153 0.88 4.69 -1.42
C GLN A 153 1.25 4.56 -2.91
N SER A 154 1.05 3.40 -3.51
CA SER A 154 1.44 3.14 -4.90
C SER A 154 0.37 2.43 -5.72
N VAL A 155 -0.13 1.27 -5.25
CA VAL A 155 -1.06 0.42 -6.00
C VAL A 155 -2.36 1.16 -6.29
N GLY A 156 -2.72 1.18 -7.57
CA GLY A 156 -3.83 1.95 -8.12
C GLY A 156 -3.40 3.20 -8.88
N ALA A 157 -2.23 3.79 -8.57
CA ALA A 157 -1.71 4.96 -9.28
C ALA A 157 -0.31 4.76 -9.87
N LEU A 158 0.48 3.80 -9.36
CA LEU A 158 1.80 3.42 -9.87
C LEU A 158 1.76 1.95 -10.28
N PRO A 159 2.30 1.57 -11.44
CA PRO A 159 2.43 0.16 -11.83
C PRO A 159 3.17 -0.65 -10.76
N PHE A 160 2.70 -1.87 -10.52
CA PHE A 160 3.32 -2.80 -9.58
C PHE A 160 3.22 -4.21 -10.15
N SER A 161 4.33 -4.94 -10.19
CA SER A 161 4.36 -6.33 -10.64
C SER A 161 4.84 -7.27 -9.54
N VAL A 162 3.92 -8.12 -9.07
CA VAL A 162 4.26 -9.23 -8.16
C VAL A 162 5.20 -10.20 -8.86
N SER A 163 5.01 -10.45 -10.15
CA SER A 163 5.82 -11.39 -10.94
C SER A 163 7.29 -10.95 -11.05
N GLU A 164 7.56 -9.65 -11.14
CA GLU A 164 8.92 -9.11 -11.23
C GLU A 164 9.59 -8.99 -9.85
N ILE A 165 8.91 -8.37 -8.89
CA ILE A 165 9.45 -8.09 -7.54
C ILE A 165 9.53 -9.37 -6.72
N GLN A 166 8.55 -10.25 -6.85
CA GLN A 166 8.39 -11.51 -6.13
C GLN A 166 8.40 -11.32 -4.59
N PRO A 167 7.54 -10.44 -4.06
CA PRO A 167 7.41 -10.28 -2.61
C PRO A 167 6.76 -11.53 -1.99
N ASP A 168 6.99 -11.75 -0.71
CA ASP A 168 6.27 -12.78 0.06
C ASP A 168 4.88 -12.28 0.50
N ALA A 169 4.72 -10.97 0.67
CA ALA A 169 3.44 -10.32 0.86
C ALA A 169 3.41 -8.93 0.22
N LEU A 170 2.29 -8.58 -0.43
CA LEU A 170 1.95 -7.22 -0.81
C LEU A 170 0.67 -6.84 -0.08
N ILE A 171 0.67 -5.74 0.66
CA ILE A 171 -0.47 -5.30 1.45
C ILE A 171 -0.92 -3.92 0.97
N VAL A 172 -2.23 -3.74 0.73
CA VAL A 172 -2.75 -2.49 0.18
C VAL A 172 -4.06 -2.10 0.87
N ALA A 173 -4.10 -0.91 1.45
CA ALA A 173 -5.36 -0.31 1.92
C ALA A 173 -6.19 0.20 0.73
N GLY A 174 -7.48 -0.11 0.71
CA GLY A 174 -8.35 0.20 -0.43
C GLY A 174 -8.75 1.65 -0.61
N TYR A 175 -8.70 2.44 0.46
CA TYR A 175 -9.30 3.79 0.50
C TYR A 175 -8.42 4.94 -0.03
N LYS A 176 -7.20 4.65 -0.48
CA LYS A 176 -6.30 5.65 -1.06
C LYS A 176 -6.31 5.56 -2.59
N TRP A 177 -5.21 5.17 -3.19
CA TRP A 177 -5.05 5.13 -4.63
C TRP A 177 -5.92 4.09 -5.34
N MET A 178 -6.42 3.08 -4.61
CA MET A 178 -7.44 2.16 -5.13
C MET A 178 -8.86 2.72 -5.09
N MET A 179 -9.07 3.95 -4.57
CA MET A 179 -10.34 4.70 -4.57
C MET A 179 -11.53 3.96 -3.98
N GLY A 180 -11.28 2.91 -3.22
CA GLY A 180 -12.31 2.11 -2.56
C GLY A 180 -12.71 2.65 -1.18
N PRO A 181 -13.61 1.96 -0.49
CA PRO A 181 -14.04 2.36 0.85
C PRO A 181 -13.00 2.01 1.92
N TYR A 182 -13.12 2.65 3.10
CA TYR A 182 -12.42 2.24 4.32
C TYR A 182 -12.80 0.81 4.71
N SER A 183 -11.93 0.15 5.47
CA SER A 183 -12.11 -1.23 5.95
C SER A 183 -12.22 -2.28 4.83
N CYS A 184 -11.74 -1.94 3.65
CA CYS A 184 -11.72 -2.84 2.50
C CYS A 184 -10.36 -2.70 1.79
N GLY A 185 -9.45 -3.61 2.07
CA GLY A 185 -8.13 -3.70 1.46
C GLY A 185 -7.85 -5.11 0.98
N MET A 186 -6.73 -5.31 0.31
CA MET A 186 -6.28 -6.60 -0.20
C MET A 186 -4.84 -6.88 0.19
N ALA A 187 -4.53 -8.17 0.32
CA ALA A 187 -3.17 -8.62 0.47
C ALA A 187 -2.89 -9.82 -0.45
N TYR A 188 -1.77 -9.76 -1.16
CA TYR A 188 -1.18 -10.90 -1.85
C TYR A 188 -0.26 -11.66 -0.91
N TRP A 189 -0.24 -12.99 -1.03
CA TRP A 189 0.59 -13.88 -0.23
C TRP A 189 1.30 -14.91 -1.11
N SER A 190 2.63 -15.01 -0.97
CA SER A 190 3.41 -16.05 -1.62
C SER A 190 3.18 -17.42 -0.93
N LYS A 191 3.64 -18.48 -1.58
CA LYS A 191 3.59 -19.85 -1.02
C LYS A 191 4.18 -19.96 0.38
N ARG A 192 5.09 -19.05 0.78
CA ARG A 192 5.70 -19.02 2.12
C ARG A 192 4.63 -18.89 3.23
N PHE A 193 3.56 -18.13 2.98
CA PHE A 193 2.52 -17.83 3.98
C PHE A 193 1.24 -18.65 3.82
N LEU A 194 0.95 -19.26 2.65
CA LEU A 194 -0.34 -19.90 2.37
C LEU A 194 -0.72 -21.08 3.29
N SER A 195 0.23 -21.63 4.06
CA SER A 195 -0.03 -22.63 5.10
C SER A 195 -0.14 -22.04 6.51
N GLY A 196 -0.11 -20.71 6.64
CA GLY A 196 -0.11 -20.00 7.90
C GLY A 196 -1.47 -20.05 8.62
N ARG A 197 -1.47 -19.61 9.89
CA ARG A 197 -2.67 -19.48 10.70
C ARG A 197 -3.29 -18.09 10.52
N PRO A 198 -4.62 -17.99 10.34
CA PRO A 198 -5.31 -16.70 10.34
C PRO A 198 -5.28 -16.04 11.72
N ILE A 199 -5.61 -14.75 11.79
CA ILE A 199 -5.88 -14.07 13.07
C ILE A 199 -7.24 -14.45 13.62
N GLU A 200 -8.24 -14.61 12.73
CA GLU A 200 -9.61 -14.91 13.09
C GLU A 200 -9.95 -16.35 12.69
N GLU A 201 -10.54 -17.09 13.62
CA GLU A 201 -11.09 -18.42 13.38
C GLU A 201 -12.59 -18.27 13.08
N ASN A 202 -12.92 -18.03 11.82
CA ASN A 202 -14.28 -17.75 11.39
C ASN A 202 -14.86 -18.87 10.49
N TRP A 203 -16.20 -18.90 10.34
CA TRP A 203 -16.91 -19.92 9.60
C TRP A 203 -16.70 -19.82 8.08
N ILE A 204 -16.65 -18.58 7.51
CA ILE A 204 -16.69 -18.34 6.07
C ILE A 204 -15.38 -18.71 5.36
N ASN A 205 -14.28 -18.83 6.11
CA ASN A 205 -12.98 -19.22 5.59
C ASN A 205 -12.71 -20.73 5.72
N ARG A 206 -13.69 -21.51 6.19
CA ARG A 206 -13.60 -22.96 6.26
C ARG A 206 -14.00 -23.62 4.94
N ARG A 207 -13.46 -24.82 4.67
CA ARG A 207 -13.83 -25.63 3.50
C ARG A 207 -15.35 -25.84 3.47
N ASP A 208 -15.92 -25.84 2.28
CA ASP A 208 -17.36 -26.05 2.04
C ASP A 208 -18.30 -25.09 2.80
N SER A 209 -17.80 -23.93 3.27
CA SER A 209 -18.61 -22.92 3.97
C SER A 209 -19.75 -22.35 3.12
N GLU A 210 -19.75 -22.57 1.82
CA GLU A 210 -20.85 -22.22 0.91
C GLU A 210 -22.09 -23.08 1.12
N ASN A 211 -21.95 -24.25 1.74
CA ASN A 211 -23.06 -25.12 2.09
C ASN A 211 -23.64 -24.76 3.49
N PHE A 212 -24.49 -23.73 3.53
CA PHE A 212 -25.06 -23.22 4.77
C PHE A 212 -25.83 -24.25 5.59
N ALA A 213 -26.40 -25.27 4.94
CA ALA A 213 -27.11 -26.33 5.64
C ALA A 213 -26.18 -27.21 6.50
N ARG A 214 -24.88 -27.20 6.19
CA ARG A 214 -23.90 -28.03 6.89
C ARG A 214 -23.00 -27.25 7.85
N LEU A 215 -23.23 -25.96 8.09
CA LEU A 215 -22.42 -25.15 9.00
C LEU A 215 -22.44 -25.67 10.46
N VAL A 216 -23.36 -26.53 10.81
CA VAL A 216 -23.42 -27.23 12.12
C VAL A 216 -22.42 -28.38 12.22
N ASP A 217 -21.92 -28.87 11.09
CA ASP A 217 -20.89 -29.91 11.01
C ASP A 217 -19.52 -29.16 10.93
N TYR A 218 -18.90 -28.93 12.08
CA TYR A 218 -17.70 -28.07 12.16
C TYR A 218 -16.54 -28.60 11.32
N GLU A 219 -16.15 -27.82 10.33
CA GLU A 219 -15.04 -28.12 9.43
C GLU A 219 -13.71 -27.55 10.00
N SER A 220 -12.71 -28.41 10.12
CA SER A 220 -11.36 -28.01 10.62
C SER A 220 -10.47 -27.42 9.53
N GLU A 221 -10.69 -27.80 8.27
CA GLU A 221 -9.90 -27.39 7.14
C GLU A 221 -10.29 -25.98 6.65
N TYR A 222 -9.30 -25.20 6.26
CA TYR A 222 -9.53 -23.90 5.63
C TYR A 222 -9.83 -24.04 4.13
N GLN A 223 -10.45 -23.03 3.56
CA GLN A 223 -10.46 -22.85 2.11
C GLN A 223 -9.02 -22.75 1.57
N PRO A 224 -8.77 -23.18 0.32
CA PRO A 224 -7.44 -23.16 -0.27
C PRO A 224 -6.91 -21.72 -0.46
N GLY A 225 -5.59 -21.59 -0.56
CA GLY A 225 -4.93 -20.32 -0.85
C GLY A 225 -5.00 -19.33 0.31
N ALA A 226 -5.04 -18.06 -0.02
CA ALA A 226 -5.03 -16.94 0.91
C ALA A 226 -6.41 -16.64 1.53
N ILE A 227 -7.49 -17.29 1.10
CA ILE A 227 -8.85 -17.08 1.61
C ILE A 227 -8.92 -17.28 3.13
N ARG A 228 -8.08 -18.17 3.68
CA ARG A 228 -7.95 -18.36 5.12
C ARG A 228 -7.61 -17.09 5.90
N PHE A 229 -7.00 -16.10 5.25
CA PHE A 229 -6.59 -14.83 5.85
C PHE A 229 -7.62 -13.72 5.66
N ASP A 230 -8.75 -14.01 5.04
CA ASP A 230 -9.80 -13.01 4.93
C ASP A 230 -10.35 -12.61 6.29
N VAL A 231 -10.73 -11.34 6.39
CA VAL A 231 -11.52 -10.87 7.53
C VAL A 231 -12.85 -11.64 7.66
N GLY A 232 -13.28 -11.87 8.89
CA GLY A 232 -14.42 -12.76 9.20
C GLY A 232 -15.74 -12.39 8.53
N GLU A 233 -16.06 -11.12 8.40
CA GLU A 233 -17.27 -10.64 7.72
C GLU A 233 -16.95 -10.07 6.33
N LYS A 234 -16.14 -10.80 5.56
CA LYS A 234 -15.71 -10.38 4.21
C LYS A 234 -16.86 -10.11 3.25
N SER A 235 -18.02 -10.76 3.43
CA SER A 235 -19.20 -10.60 2.56
C SER A 235 -19.96 -9.31 2.85
N ASN A 236 -19.26 -8.18 2.93
CA ASN A 236 -19.87 -6.89 3.15
C ASN A 236 -20.59 -6.40 1.88
N PHE A 237 -21.92 -6.57 1.85
CA PHE A 237 -22.76 -6.23 0.71
C PHE A 237 -22.83 -4.73 0.36
N ILE A 238 -22.25 -3.85 1.19
CA ILE A 238 -22.18 -2.42 0.94
C ILE A 238 -20.80 -2.04 0.42
N LEU A 239 -19.74 -2.48 1.11
CA LEU A 239 -18.37 -2.07 0.80
C LEU A 239 -17.78 -2.82 -0.40
N LEU A 240 -18.03 -4.14 -0.51
CA LEU A 240 -17.43 -4.93 -1.59
C LEU A 240 -17.86 -4.47 -3.00
N PRO A 241 -19.15 -4.19 -3.28
CA PRO A 241 -19.51 -3.66 -4.61
C PRO A 241 -18.87 -2.30 -4.91
N MET A 242 -18.65 -1.45 -3.90
CA MET A 242 -17.92 -0.19 -4.09
C MET A 242 -16.46 -0.43 -4.46
N MET A 243 -15.80 -1.40 -3.78
CA MET A 243 -14.42 -1.77 -4.07
C MET A 243 -14.28 -2.42 -5.44
N GLU A 244 -15.22 -3.28 -5.82
CA GLU A 244 -15.25 -3.92 -7.14
C GLU A 244 -15.30 -2.87 -8.28
N GLU A 245 -16.19 -1.90 -8.17
CA GLU A 245 -16.31 -0.82 -9.16
C GLU A 245 -15.06 0.08 -9.17
N ALA A 246 -14.48 0.38 -8.01
CA ALA A 246 -13.23 1.14 -7.93
C ALA A 246 -12.07 0.42 -8.65
N LEU A 247 -11.92 -0.90 -8.47
CA LEU A 247 -10.90 -1.68 -9.16
C LEU A 247 -11.12 -1.73 -10.68
N LYS A 248 -12.37 -1.90 -11.14
CA LYS A 248 -12.71 -1.86 -12.57
C LYS A 248 -12.31 -0.51 -13.18
N MET A 249 -12.64 0.58 -12.51
CA MET A 249 -12.31 1.93 -12.93
C MET A 249 -10.80 2.16 -13.02
N ILE A 250 -10.02 1.68 -12.03
CA ILE A 250 -8.56 1.80 -12.04
C ILE A 250 -7.94 0.96 -13.16
N LEU A 251 -8.43 -0.24 -13.40
CA LEU A 251 -7.97 -1.09 -14.52
C LEU A 251 -8.27 -0.44 -15.88
N GLU A 252 -9.43 0.23 -16.01
CA GLU A 252 -9.77 1.00 -17.21
C GLU A 252 -8.85 2.22 -17.40
N TRP A 253 -8.57 2.97 -16.33
CA TRP A 253 -7.66 4.12 -16.40
C TRP A 253 -6.21 3.72 -16.59
N SER A 254 -5.79 2.62 -16.04
CA SER A 254 -4.46 2.04 -15.87
C SER A 254 -3.47 2.92 -15.07
N PRO A 255 -2.70 2.31 -14.16
CA PRO A 255 -1.66 3.01 -13.40
C PRO A 255 -0.60 3.70 -14.29
N GLU A 256 -0.25 3.09 -15.44
CA GLU A 256 0.69 3.65 -16.41
C GLU A 256 0.17 4.97 -17.02
N ARG A 257 -1.10 5.02 -17.38
CA ARG A 257 -1.72 6.24 -17.90
C ARG A 257 -1.88 7.30 -16.82
N ILE A 258 -2.14 6.92 -15.58
CA ILE A 258 -2.16 7.84 -14.44
C ILE A 258 -0.76 8.45 -14.26
N GLN A 259 0.32 7.65 -14.28
CA GLN A 259 1.69 8.18 -14.20
C GLN A 259 2.05 9.08 -15.37
N THR A 260 1.66 8.73 -16.58
CA THR A 260 1.87 9.55 -17.78
C THR A 260 1.17 10.90 -17.65
N TYR A 261 -0.10 10.91 -17.26
CA TYR A 261 -0.88 12.12 -17.10
C TYR A 261 -0.32 13.03 -16.00
N THR A 262 -0.09 12.47 -14.81
CA THR A 262 0.43 13.25 -13.67
C THR A 262 1.85 13.75 -13.90
N GLY A 263 2.66 12.99 -14.65
CA GLY A 263 3.98 13.44 -15.11
C GLY A 263 3.91 14.64 -16.05
N ALA A 264 3.09 14.56 -17.10
CA ALA A 264 2.86 15.65 -18.03
C ALA A 264 2.22 16.89 -17.37
N LEU A 265 1.37 16.66 -16.34
CA LEU A 265 0.80 17.74 -15.54
C LEU A 265 1.86 18.50 -14.74
N LEU A 266 2.84 17.79 -14.18
CA LEU A 266 3.89 18.36 -13.31
C LEU A 266 5.06 18.95 -14.08
N GLU A 267 5.46 18.39 -15.22
CA GLU A 267 6.66 18.72 -15.95
C GLU A 267 6.89 20.22 -16.17
N PRO A 268 5.91 21.03 -16.65
CA PRO A 268 6.11 22.47 -16.88
C PRO A 268 6.41 23.27 -15.61
N TRP A 269 6.16 22.69 -14.43
CA TRP A 269 6.24 23.36 -13.15
C TRP A 269 7.50 23.02 -12.34
N ILE A 270 8.27 22.03 -12.74
CA ILE A 270 9.49 21.61 -12.04
C ILE A 270 10.47 22.78 -11.91
N ASP A 271 10.85 23.39 -13.03
CA ASP A 271 11.78 24.54 -13.05
C ASP A 271 11.24 25.77 -12.30
N PRO A 272 9.97 26.19 -12.48
CA PRO A 272 9.37 27.25 -11.67
C PRO A 272 9.42 26.98 -10.16
N ILE A 273 9.12 25.75 -9.71
CA ILE A 273 9.16 25.35 -8.30
C ILE A 273 10.62 25.41 -7.77
N GLN A 274 11.58 24.88 -8.53
CA GLN A 274 13.01 24.91 -8.15
C GLN A 274 13.55 26.33 -8.07
N ARG A 275 13.14 27.24 -8.97
CA ARG A 275 13.54 28.66 -8.92
C ARG A 275 13.01 29.40 -7.68
N LEU A 276 11.97 28.90 -7.04
CA LEU A 276 11.51 29.40 -5.74
C LEU A 276 12.32 28.86 -4.56
N GLY A 277 13.30 27.98 -4.82
CA GLY A 277 14.15 27.35 -3.82
C GLY A 277 13.62 26.05 -3.24
N PHE A 278 12.46 25.56 -3.69
CA PHE A 278 11.98 24.24 -3.30
C PHE A 278 12.75 23.16 -4.05
N HIS A 279 13.05 22.06 -3.33
CA HIS A 279 13.67 20.89 -3.96
C HIS A 279 12.62 19.83 -4.24
N ILE A 280 12.62 19.30 -5.46
CA ILE A 280 11.86 18.15 -5.92
C ILE A 280 12.81 17.07 -6.44
N SER A 281 12.63 15.82 -6.02
CA SER A 281 13.44 14.70 -6.49
C SER A 281 13.26 14.45 -7.99
N SER A 282 14.29 13.88 -8.62
CA SER A 282 14.24 13.52 -10.04
C SER A 282 13.09 12.52 -10.33
N PRO A 283 12.56 12.48 -11.55
CA PRO A 283 11.47 11.57 -11.92
C PRO A 283 11.78 10.08 -11.70
N SER A 284 13.06 9.70 -11.77
CA SER A 284 13.49 8.31 -11.51
C SER A 284 13.45 7.90 -10.03
N LEU A 285 13.35 8.87 -9.12
CA LEU A 285 13.38 8.64 -7.67
C LEU A 285 12.04 8.90 -6.99
N ARG A 286 10.99 9.22 -7.73
CA ARG A 286 9.66 9.54 -7.20
C ARG A 286 8.54 9.06 -8.12
N GLY A 287 7.38 8.80 -7.54
CA GLY A 287 6.14 8.69 -8.31
C GLY A 287 5.66 10.07 -8.79
N ASN A 288 4.97 10.11 -9.95
CA ASN A 288 4.34 11.35 -10.42
C ASN A 288 3.04 11.65 -9.66
N HIS A 289 2.41 10.62 -9.09
CA HIS A 289 1.18 10.71 -8.29
C HIS A 289 1.42 11.18 -6.85
N LEU A 290 2.65 11.05 -6.33
CA LEU A 290 2.99 11.41 -4.96
C LEU A 290 4.46 11.87 -4.91
N PHE A 291 4.69 13.09 -4.45
CA PHE A 291 6.05 13.63 -4.29
C PHE A 291 6.13 14.68 -3.17
N GLY A 292 7.33 14.86 -2.64
CA GLY A 292 7.65 15.87 -1.66
C GLY A 292 8.28 17.11 -2.30
N LEU A 293 7.84 18.29 -1.87
CA LEU A 293 8.55 19.55 -2.07
C LEU A 293 9.30 19.87 -0.77
N ARG A 294 10.61 19.69 -0.75
CA ARG A 294 11.43 20.09 0.40
C ARG A 294 11.60 21.61 0.38
N LEU A 295 11.37 22.21 1.53
CA LEU A 295 11.40 23.65 1.67
C LEU A 295 12.82 24.20 1.75
N PRO A 296 13.05 25.44 1.26
CA PRO A 296 14.23 26.23 1.63
C PRO A 296 14.31 26.37 3.16
N GLU A 297 15.53 26.35 3.73
CA GLU A 297 15.77 26.41 5.19
C GLU A 297 15.09 27.58 5.90
N LYS A 298 14.81 28.65 5.18
CA LYS A 298 14.21 29.89 5.71
C LYS A 298 12.68 29.83 5.87
N LEU A 299 12.02 28.81 5.29
CA LEU A 299 10.56 28.71 5.29
C LEU A 299 10.07 27.72 6.34
N ASP A 300 9.06 28.12 7.09
CA ASP A 300 8.33 27.25 8.00
C ASP A 300 7.27 26.43 7.22
N PRO A 301 7.29 25.09 7.30
CA PRO A 301 6.32 24.25 6.59
C PRO A 301 4.86 24.53 6.94
N VAL A 302 4.57 24.97 8.19
CA VAL A 302 3.22 25.26 8.63
C VAL A 302 2.74 26.58 8.00
N GLU A 303 3.58 27.61 7.95
CA GLU A 303 3.25 28.88 7.31
C GLU A 303 3.03 28.73 5.80
N VAL A 304 3.89 27.96 5.12
CA VAL A 304 3.70 27.64 3.70
C VAL A 304 2.38 26.88 3.47
N LYS A 305 2.08 25.91 4.33
CA LYS A 305 0.80 25.19 4.24
C LYS A 305 -0.40 26.12 4.44
N ASN A 306 -0.36 27.01 5.42
CA ASN A 306 -1.43 27.99 5.67
C ASN A 306 -1.66 28.87 4.44
N THR A 307 -0.57 29.37 3.83
CA THR A 307 -0.68 30.15 2.58
C THR A 307 -1.32 29.34 1.45
N LEU A 308 -0.99 28.06 1.31
CA LEU A 308 -1.59 27.18 0.32
C LEU A 308 -3.10 26.96 0.60
N ASP A 309 -3.47 26.70 1.85
CA ASP A 309 -4.89 26.52 2.27
C ASP A 309 -5.73 27.77 1.99
N GLU A 310 -5.20 28.97 2.26
CA GLU A 310 -5.86 30.26 1.96
C GLU A 310 -6.13 30.46 0.46
N HIS A 311 -5.35 29.77 -0.39
CA HIS A 311 -5.52 29.79 -1.84
C HIS A 311 -6.23 28.55 -2.39
N ASN A 312 -6.93 27.78 -1.52
CA ASN A 312 -7.64 26.55 -1.84
C ASN A 312 -6.74 25.44 -2.44
N VAL A 313 -5.47 25.40 -2.06
CA VAL A 313 -4.51 24.34 -2.43
C VAL A 313 -4.26 23.45 -1.23
N PHE A 314 -4.92 22.30 -1.19
CA PHE A 314 -4.87 21.38 -0.05
C PHE A 314 -3.75 20.37 -0.18
N VAL A 315 -2.78 20.46 0.70
CA VAL A 315 -1.57 19.62 0.76
C VAL A 315 -1.34 19.09 2.17
N SER A 316 -0.36 18.21 2.34
CA SER A 316 0.02 17.70 3.66
C SER A 316 1.47 18.05 4.00
N VAL A 317 1.72 18.50 5.22
CA VAL A 317 3.08 18.67 5.74
C VAL A 317 3.59 17.32 6.29
N ARG A 318 4.83 16.97 5.98
CA ARG A 318 5.55 15.80 6.51
C ARG A 318 7.02 16.18 6.78
N GLY A 319 7.36 16.34 8.07
CA GLY A 319 8.65 16.89 8.45
C GLY A 319 8.88 18.28 7.82
N ASN A 320 9.97 18.47 7.09
CA ASN A 320 10.31 19.70 6.37
C ASN A 320 9.86 19.69 4.89
N ALA A 321 8.93 18.82 4.53
CA ALA A 321 8.42 18.72 3.18
C ALA A 321 6.91 18.91 3.11
N ILE A 322 6.45 19.50 2.02
CA ILE A 322 5.06 19.51 1.60
C ILE A 322 4.85 18.35 0.65
N ARG A 323 3.93 17.46 1.01
CA ARG A 323 3.56 16.33 0.17
C ARG A 323 2.43 16.72 -0.78
N VAL A 324 2.69 16.61 -2.07
CA VAL A 324 1.75 16.86 -3.16
C VAL A 324 1.31 15.53 -3.76
N ALA A 325 0.01 15.40 -4.03
CA ALA A 325 -0.59 14.15 -4.48
C ALA A 325 -1.60 14.39 -5.62
N PRO A 326 -1.13 14.69 -6.85
CA PRO A 326 -1.99 14.93 -8.00
C PRO A 326 -2.61 13.63 -8.53
N HIS A 327 -3.80 13.75 -9.13
CA HIS A 327 -4.49 12.65 -9.78
C HIS A 327 -5.19 13.13 -11.07
N LEU A 328 -5.91 12.26 -11.76
CA LEU A 328 -6.60 12.54 -13.04
C LEU A 328 -7.61 13.70 -12.99
N TYR A 329 -8.09 14.08 -11.82
CA TYR A 329 -9.01 15.23 -11.65
C TYR A 329 -8.29 16.59 -11.57
N ASN A 330 -6.96 16.60 -11.39
CA ASN A 330 -6.18 17.83 -11.37
C ASN A 330 -5.86 18.31 -12.80
N THR A 331 -5.75 19.62 -12.97
CA THR A 331 -5.52 20.31 -14.24
C THR A 331 -4.32 21.25 -14.15
N GLN A 332 -3.90 21.83 -15.28
CA GLN A 332 -2.86 22.88 -15.29
C GLN A 332 -3.27 24.12 -14.48
N ALA A 333 -4.57 24.40 -14.34
CA ALA A 333 -5.05 25.49 -13.48
C ALA A 333 -4.76 25.25 -12.00
N ASP A 334 -4.90 24.00 -11.54
CA ASP A 334 -4.58 23.62 -10.15
C ASP A 334 -3.06 23.76 -9.89
N MET A 335 -2.25 23.36 -10.85
CA MET A 335 -0.77 23.51 -10.75
C MET A 335 -0.37 24.99 -10.74
N THR A 336 -1.01 25.82 -11.57
CA THR A 336 -0.83 27.29 -11.55
C THR A 336 -1.15 27.86 -10.16
N ALA A 337 -2.32 27.52 -9.62
CA ALA A 337 -2.74 27.98 -8.29
C ALA A 337 -1.74 27.57 -7.20
N MET A 338 -1.24 26.31 -7.24
CA MET A 338 -0.23 25.84 -6.31
C MET A 338 1.06 26.64 -6.41
N VAL A 339 1.60 26.83 -7.61
CA VAL A 339 2.88 27.54 -7.80
C VAL A 339 2.73 29.04 -7.44
N ASP A 340 1.60 29.67 -7.74
CA ASP A 340 1.35 31.07 -7.35
C ASP A 340 1.22 31.23 -5.83
N ALA A 341 0.62 30.27 -5.12
CA ALA A 341 0.61 30.24 -3.66
C ALA A 341 2.01 30.02 -3.07
N LEU A 342 2.82 29.11 -3.65
CA LEU A 342 4.22 28.93 -3.25
C LEU A 342 5.07 30.21 -3.47
N LYS A 343 4.85 30.96 -4.55
CA LYS A 343 5.54 32.27 -4.76
C LYS A 343 5.19 33.29 -3.67
N ARG A 344 3.97 33.29 -3.15
CA ARG A 344 3.55 34.18 -2.07
C ARG A 344 4.24 33.81 -0.76
N SER A 345 4.30 32.51 -0.43
CA SER A 345 4.96 32.04 0.78
C SER A 345 6.48 32.32 0.82
N THR A 346 7.12 32.54 -0.34
CA THR A 346 8.55 32.91 -0.38
C THR A 346 8.82 34.42 -0.25
N ARG A 347 7.77 35.25 -0.23
CA ARG A 347 7.88 36.72 -0.15
C ARG A 347 7.53 37.27 1.24
N SER A 348 6.93 36.46 2.07
CA SER A 348 6.66 36.75 3.49
C SER A 348 7.86 36.34 4.34
#